data_bc6011f7f48e5e81a415bb33afa1966b
#
_entry.id   bc6011f7f48e5e81a415bb33afa1966b
#
_cell.length_a   1.000
_cell.length_b   1.000
_cell.length_c   1.000
_cell.angle_alpha   90.00
_cell.angle_beta   90.00
_cell.angle_gamma   90.00
#
_symmetry.space_group_name_H-M   'P 1'
#
loop_
_entity.id
_entity.type
_entity.pdbx_description
1 polymer ?
#
loop_
_entity_poly.entity_id
_entity_poly.type
_entity_poly.pdbx_seq_one_letter_code
_entity_poly.pdbx_strand_id
1 'polypeptide(L)'
;MESLLAPITSRIRGIYSPSELALVERAFERADSAHAGQLRKSGDPYITHPVAVAEILVEFGLDAPTLAAALLHDCVEDTNYSLDELRREFGDEVANLVDGVTKLDRLTYGPTAEAETVRKMVVAMAKDIRVLVIKLADRLHNARTWQFVNPESASRKGQETLDIYAPLAHRLGMNAVKWELEDLSFKYTEPKKYEEIERLVAERSPSRDKLTNEVVRDVQADLENENIESSVTGRQKHLYSIYQKMLVRGRAFDDIYDLVGIRVLVEDVRDCYAVLGAIHARWSPVPGRFKDYIAMPKMNLYQSLHTTVIGPNGKAVEIQIRTHEMHRRAEYGIAAHWKYKLDGRKSGATSDSPDVLWLKQLQIGRAHV
;
A
#
# COMPACT_ATOMS: atom_id res chain seq x y z
N MET A 1 4.49 11.48 27.00
CA MET A 1 5.49 10.89 26.07
C MET A 1 5.22 9.42 25.77
N GLU A 2 4.99 8.56 26.77
CA GLU A 2 4.61 7.13 26.54
C GLU A 2 3.36 6.93 25.65
N SER A 3 2.45 7.88 25.57
CA SER A 3 1.18 7.71 24.84
C SER A 3 1.31 7.73 23.31
N LEU A 4 2.26 8.46 22.73
CA LEU A 4 2.41 8.57 21.25
C LEU A 4 3.06 7.32 20.65
N LEU A 5 3.99 6.68 21.35
CA LEU A 5 4.64 5.46 20.88
C LEU A 5 3.83 4.18 21.22
N ALA A 6 2.84 4.28 22.10
CA ALA A 6 2.06 3.13 22.57
C ALA A 6 1.39 2.31 21.44
N PRO A 7 0.81 2.90 20.40
CA PRO A 7 0.24 2.14 19.29
C PRO A 7 1.28 1.29 18.56
N ILE A 8 2.49 1.82 18.37
CA ILE A 8 3.62 1.10 17.74
C ILE A 8 4.08 -0.03 18.65
N THR A 9 4.44 0.29 19.90
CA THR A 9 5.02 -0.69 20.85
C THR A 9 4.05 -1.83 21.16
N SER A 10 2.74 -1.57 21.24
CA SER A 10 1.74 -2.63 21.47
C SER A 10 1.67 -3.63 20.32
N ARG A 11 1.85 -3.18 19.08
CA ARG A 11 1.80 -4.03 17.88
C ARG A 11 3.08 -4.85 17.65
N ILE A 12 4.25 -4.32 18.05
CA ILE A 12 5.54 -4.98 17.84
C ILE A 12 5.97 -5.81 19.06
N ARG A 13 5.32 -5.62 20.22
CA ARG A 13 5.59 -6.39 21.44
C ARG A 13 5.27 -7.89 21.21
N GLY A 14 6.25 -8.75 21.51
CA GLY A 14 6.15 -10.19 21.25
C GLY A 14 6.56 -10.62 19.83
N ILE A 15 6.77 -9.66 18.92
CA ILE A 15 7.32 -9.88 17.58
C ILE A 15 8.82 -9.56 17.57
N TYR A 16 9.18 -8.40 18.12
CA TYR A 16 10.56 -7.92 18.19
C TYR A 16 11.25 -8.38 19.47
N SER A 17 12.55 -8.57 19.39
CA SER A 17 13.42 -8.81 20.55
C SER A 17 13.48 -7.57 21.46
N PRO A 18 13.88 -7.72 22.75
CA PRO A 18 14.05 -6.57 23.63
C PRO A 18 15.02 -5.51 23.10
N SER A 19 16.09 -5.92 22.40
CA SER A 19 17.06 -5.00 21.79
C SER A 19 16.47 -4.23 20.60
N GLU A 20 15.61 -4.87 19.81
CA GLU A 20 14.91 -4.21 18.69
C GLU A 20 13.86 -3.20 19.20
N LEU A 21 13.13 -3.55 20.28
CA LEU A 21 12.23 -2.61 20.94
C LEU A 21 12.98 -1.40 21.48
N ALA A 22 14.09 -1.62 22.19
CA ALA A 22 14.92 -0.54 22.72
C ALA A 22 15.50 0.36 21.61
N LEU A 23 15.80 -0.18 20.42
CA LEU A 23 16.22 0.62 19.25
C LEU A 23 15.13 1.58 18.81
N VAL A 24 13.89 1.11 18.69
CA VAL A 24 12.74 1.93 18.27
C VAL A 24 12.42 3.00 19.32
N GLU A 25 12.46 2.65 20.61
CA GLU A 25 12.23 3.58 21.71
C GLU A 25 13.28 4.69 21.74
N ARG A 26 14.57 4.36 21.63
CA ARG A 26 15.65 5.38 21.56
C ARG A 26 15.51 6.27 20.33
N ALA A 27 15.12 5.70 19.16
CA ALA A 27 14.91 6.49 17.96
C ALA A 27 13.77 7.49 18.13
N PHE A 28 12.68 7.10 18.79
CA PHE A 28 11.59 8.00 19.15
C PHE A 28 12.05 9.13 20.09
N GLU A 29 12.75 8.79 21.20
CA GLU A 29 13.26 9.78 22.16
C GLU A 29 14.19 10.79 21.50
N ARG A 30 15.06 10.33 20.59
CA ARG A 30 15.96 11.18 19.83
C ARG A 30 15.19 12.10 18.87
N ALA A 31 14.21 11.57 18.12
CA ALA A 31 13.41 12.36 17.22
C ALA A 31 12.56 13.41 17.93
N ASP A 32 11.93 13.05 19.05
CA ASP A 32 11.14 13.97 19.88
C ASP A 32 12.02 15.12 20.42
N SER A 33 13.22 14.79 20.93
CA SER A 33 14.18 15.79 21.38
C SER A 33 14.69 16.68 20.24
N ALA A 34 14.98 16.12 19.07
CA ALA A 34 15.50 16.87 17.92
C ALA A 34 14.46 17.87 17.36
N HIS A 35 13.19 17.47 17.34
CA HIS A 35 12.07 18.30 16.87
C HIS A 35 11.37 19.09 17.98
N ALA A 36 11.97 19.20 19.17
CA ALA A 36 11.37 19.90 20.30
C ALA A 36 10.98 21.34 19.95
N GLY A 37 9.72 21.72 20.17
CA GLY A 37 9.18 23.04 19.85
C GLY A 37 8.81 23.26 18.37
N GLN A 38 9.07 22.33 17.48
CA GLN A 38 8.59 22.41 16.10
C GLN A 38 7.13 21.95 16.00
N LEU A 39 6.36 22.62 15.15
CA LEU A 39 4.95 22.31 14.91
C LEU A 39 4.70 22.01 13.42
N ARG A 40 3.76 21.10 13.17
CA ARG A 40 3.18 20.85 11.84
C ARG A 40 2.27 22.01 11.43
N LYS A 41 1.88 22.07 10.15
CA LYS A 41 0.87 23.03 9.66
C LYS A 41 -0.52 22.84 10.29
N SER A 42 -0.79 21.66 10.83
CA SER A 42 -1.99 21.37 11.63
C SER A 42 -1.98 22.00 13.03
N GLY A 43 -0.81 22.43 13.50
CA GLY A 43 -0.58 22.89 14.87
C GLY A 43 -0.11 21.80 15.84
N ASP A 44 -0.09 20.55 15.42
CA ASP A 44 0.39 19.43 16.23
C ASP A 44 1.93 19.45 16.38
N PRO A 45 2.49 18.88 17.47
CA PRO A 45 3.94 18.65 17.59
C PRO A 45 4.50 17.89 16.40
N TYR A 46 5.69 18.28 15.89
CA TYR A 46 6.28 17.70 14.69
C TYR A 46 6.46 16.18 14.78
N ILE A 47 6.81 15.68 15.98
CA ILE A 47 7.03 14.24 16.26
C ILE A 47 5.82 13.35 15.86
N THR A 48 4.61 13.90 15.79
CA THR A 48 3.41 13.15 15.34
C THR A 48 3.55 12.63 13.93
N HIS A 49 4.31 13.32 13.07
CA HIS A 49 4.57 12.89 11.69
C HIS A 49 5.46 11.64 11.61
N PRO A 50 6.70 11.62 12.11
CA PRO A 50 7.52 10.42 12.02
C PRO A 50 6.91 9.22 12.79
N VAL A 51 6.14 9.46 13.85
CA VAL A 51 5.39 8.39 14.53
C VAL A 51 4.33 7.81 13.59
N ALA A 52 3.53 8.61 12.92
CA ALA A 52 2.52 8.14 11.98
C ALA A 52 3.14 7.41 10.77
N VAL A 53 4.31 7.86 10.29
CA VAL A 53 5.07 7.14 9.25
C VAL A 53 5.51 5.76 9.76
N ALA A 54 6.03 5.69 10.99
CA ALA A 54 6.42 4.42 11.59
C ALA A 54 5.21 3.49 11.83
N GLU A 55 4.04 4.00 12.20
CA GLU A 55 2.79 3.22 12.32
C GLU A 55 2.39 2.56 11.00
N ILE A 56 2.46 3.29 9.88
CA ILE A 56 2.22 2.74 8.54
C ILE A 56 3.18 1.58 8.25
N LEU A 57 4.47 1.72 8.61
CA LEU A 57 5.48 0.69 8.39
C LEU A 57 5.30 -0.53 9.30
N VAL A 58 4.79 -0.34 10.52
CA VAL A 58 4.40 -1.44 11.42
C VAL A 58 3.28 -2.27 10.82
N GLU A 59 2.29 -1.63 10.19
CA GLU A 59 1.21 -2.35 9.48
C GLU A 59 1.76 -3.22 8.34
N PHE A 60 2.82 -2.76 7.68
CA PHE A 60 3.50 -3.51 6.63
C PHE A 60 4.43 -4.61 7.18
N GLY A 61 4.70 -4.62 8.48
CA GLY A 61 5.55 -5.61 9.14
C GLY A 61 7.04 -5.43 8.86
N LEU A 62 7.52 -4.19 8.76
CA LEU A 62 8.94 -3.86 8.55
C LEU A 62 9.75 -4.11 9.84
N ASP A 63 11.08 -4.22 9.69
CA ASP A 63 12.02 -4.49 10.77
C ASP A 63 12.34 -3.25 11.64
N ALA A 64 12.91 -3.46 12.82
CA ALA A 64 13.24 -2.40 13.77
C ALA A 64 14.20 -1.32 13.21
N PRO A 65 15.25 -1.65 12.43
CA PRO A 65 16.09 -0.63 11.79
C PRO A 65 15.30 0.28 10.84
N THR A 66 14.33 -0.26 10.11
CA THR A 66 13.46 0.53 9.22
C THR A 66 12.54 1.46 10.00
N LEU A 67 11.96 0.98 11.12
CA LEU A 67 11.12 1.82 11.99
C LEU A 67 11.96 2.92 12.65
N ALA A 68 13.15 2.61 13.13
CA ALA A 68 14.08 3.60 13.69
C ALA A 68 14.47 4.65 12.64
N ALA A 69 14.76 4.24 11.40
CA ALA A 69 15.04 5.16 10.31
C ALA A 69 13.83 6.03 9.97
N ALA A 70 12.62 5.50 10.02
CA ALA A 70 11.39 6.26 9.78
C ALA A 70 11.11 7.29 10.89
N LEU A 71 11.43 6.99 12.15
CA LEU A 71 11.33 7.95 13.25
C LEU A 71 12.36 9.08 13.11
N LEU A 72 13.53 8.80 12.53
CA LEU A 72 14.67 9.72 12.44
C LEU A 72 14.81 10.40 11.07
N HIS A 73 13.94 10.11 10.08
CA HIS A 73 14.18 10.48 8.67
C HIS A 73 14.31 11.99 8.44
N ASP A 74 13.55 12.80 9.16
CA ASP A 74 13.57 14.26 9.05
C ASP A 74 14.60 14.92 10.00
N CYS A 75 15.17 14.20 10.97
CA CYS A 75 16.06 14.78 11.97
C CYS A 75 17.31 15.42 11.35
N VAL A 76 17.89 14.76 10.32
CA VAL A 76 19.12 15.23 9.65
C VAL A 76 18.82 16.42 8.72
N GLU A 77 17.61 16.52 8.18
CA GLU A 77 17.25 17.58 7.22
C GLU A 77 16.71 18.82 7.93
N ASP A 78 15.86 18.63 8.94
CA ASP A 78 15.07 19.70 9.56
C ASP A 78 15.61 20.16 10.93
N THR A 79 16.73 19.55 11.40
CA THR A 79 17.34 19.89 12.70
C THR A 79 18.86 20.02 12.60
N ASN A 80 19.51 20.33 13.72
CA ASN A 80 20.98 20.38 13.82
C ASN A 80 21.62 19.00 14.03
N TYR A 81 20.85 17.92 13.99
CA TYR A 81 21.35 16.57 14.20
C TYR A 81 22.02 16.04 12.94
N SER A 82 23.33 15.78 13.01
CA SER A 82 24.12 15.38 11.84
C SER A 82 24.04 13.88 11.54
N LEU A 83 24.25 13.50 10.27
CA LEU A 83 24.31 12.10 9.85
C LEU A 83 25.42 11.32 10.57
N ASP A 84 26.55 11.97 10.90
CA ASP A 84 27.66 11.34 11.62
C ASP A 84 27.31 11.05 13.09
N GLU A 85 26.53 11.92 13.74
CA GLU A 85 25.98 11.69 15.08
C GLU A 85 24.98 10.54 15.04
N LEU A 86 24.05 10.55 14.09
CA LEU A 86 23.08 9.48 13.88
C LEU A 86 23.78 8.12 13.68
N ARG A 87 24.84 8.09 12.86
CA ARG A 87 25.65 6.89 12.61
C ARG A 87 26.32 6.34 13.87
N ARG A 88 26.86 7.22 14.70
CA ARG A 88 27.50 6.82 15.97
C ARG A 88 26.47 6.28 16.98
N GLU A 89 25.27 6.81 17.00
CA GLU A 89 24.25 6.47 17.97
C GLU A 89 23.40 5.25 17.55
N PHE A 90 23.06 5.12 16.26
CA PHE A 90 22.13 4.12 15.72
C PHE A 90 22.78 3.10 14.77
N GLY A 91 24.04 3.28 14.41
CA GLY A 91 24.78 2.38 13.53
C GLY A 91 24.60 2.69 12.04
N ASP A 92 25.41 1.97 11.23
CA ASP A 92 25.48 2.20 9.79
C ASP A 92 24.17 1.88 9.06
N GLU A 93 23.45 0.86 9.48
CA GLU A 93 22.22 0.42 8.82
C GLU A 93 21.14 1.52 8.88
N VAL A 94 20.83 2.03 10.06
CA VAL A 94 19.84 3.11 10.25
C VAL A 94 20.31 4.39 9.55
N ALA A 95 21.60 4.76 9.69
CA ALA A 95 22.16 5.95 9.07
C ALA A 95 22.09 5.90 7.54
N ASN A 96 22.34 4.74 6.93
CA ASN A 96 22.27 4.58 5.47
C ASN A 96 20.83 4.68 4.95
N LEU A 97 19.85 4.17 5.71
CA LEU A 97 18.43 4.32 5.39
C LEU A 97 18.00 5.79 5.44
N VAL A 98 18.35 6.51 6.51
CA VAL A 98 18.03 7.95 6.66
C VAL A 98 18.71 8.77 5.56
N ASP A 99 20.02 8.57 5.29
CA ASP A 99 20.74 9.23 4.20
C ASP A 99 20.10 8.98 2.84
N GLY A 100 19.61 7.74 2.62
CA GLY A 100 18.88 7.37 1.41
C GLY A 100 17.58 8.15 1.24
N VAL A 101 16.78 8.28 2.29
CA VAL A 101 15.51 9.04 2.30
C VAL A 101 15.79 10.52 2.05
N THR A 102 16.70 11.14 2.82
CA THR A 102 17.10 12.56 2.68
C THR A 102 17.57 12.90 1.26
N LYS A 103 18.34 12.00 0.62
CA LYS A 103 18.78 12.18 -0.78
C LYS A 103 17.62 12.16 -1.78
N LEU A 104 16.57 11.40 -1.51
CA LEU A 104 15.37 11.41 -2.34
C LEU A 104 14.54 12.69 -2.16
N ASP A 105 14.50 13.28 -0.97
CA ASP A 105 13.76 14.51 -0.68
C ASP A 105 14.35 15.74 -1.40
N ARG A 106 15.66 15.77 -1.58
CA ARG A 106 16.34 16.85 -2.31
C ARG A 106 16.11 16.85 -3.83
N LEU A 107 15.28 15.92 -4.35
CA LEU A 107 14.91 15.88 -5.76
C LEU A 107 13.82 16.91 -6.04
N THR A 108 14.14 17.91 -6.85
CA THR A 108 13.18 18.93 -7.29
C THR A 108 12.32 18.38 -8.43
N TYR A 109 11.00 18.49 -8.27
CA TYR A 109 10.03 18.16 -9.31
C TYR A 109 9.97 19.27 -10.38
N GLY A 110 10.05 18.89 -11.66
CA GLY A 110 9.90 19.79 -12.81
C GLY A 110 9.82 19.00 -14.12
N PRO A 111 9.48 19.64 -15.27
CA PRO A 111 9.22 18.92 -16.52
C PRO A 111 10.37 18.06 -17.06
N THR A 112 11.63 18.41 -16.70
CA THR A 112 12.81 17.62 -17.00
C THR A 112 13.24 16.72 -15.81
N ALA A 113 12.65 16.94 -14.62
CA ALA A 113 13.01 16.26 -13.38
C ALA A 113 12.28 14.92 -13.17
N GLU A 114 11.16 14.66 -13.88
CA GLU A 114 10.39 13.42 -13.73
C GLU A 114 11.25 12.18 -14.05
N ALA A 115 11.88 12.17 -15.22
CA ALA A 115 12.77 11.07 -15.63
C ALA A 115 13.99 10.95 -14.70
N GLU A 116 14.54 12.08 -14.24
CA GLU A 116 15.67 12.11 -13.31
C GLU A 116 15.27 11.62 -11.92
N THR A 117 14.09 12.02 -11.45
CA THR A 117 13.50 11.55 -10.17
C THR A 117 13.27 10.05 -10.20
N VAL A 118 12.63 9.53 -11.25
CA VAL A 118 12.43 8.09 -11.44
C VAL A 118 13.78 7.36 -11.50
N ARG A 119 14.78 7.91 -12.23
CA ARG A 119 16.12 7.33 -12.32
C ARG A 119 16.80 7.24 -10.96
N LYS A 120 16.74 8.29 -10.14
CA LYS A 120 17.37 8.32 -8.80
C LYS A 120 16.63 7.42 -7.81
N MET A 121 15.30 7.34 -7.89
CA MET A 121 14.53 6.35 -7.14
C MET A 121 14.95 4.92 -7.49
N VAL A 122 15.17 4.62 -8.77
CA VAL A 122 15.67 3.32 -9.22
C VAL A 122 17.09 3.06 -8.72
N VAL A 123 17.95 4.07 -8.64
CA VAL A 123 19.30 3.93 -8.05
C VAL A 123 19.23 3.69 -6.54
N ALA A 124 18.32 4.36 -5.82
CA ALA A 124 18.07 4.12 -4.39
C ALA A 124 17.56 2.70 -4.15
N MET A 125 16.62 2.20 -4.99
CA MET A 125 16.16 0.81 -4.97
C MET A 125 17.30 -0.20 -5.07
N ALA A 126 18.31 0.10 -5.91
CA ALA A 126 19.44 -0.80 -6.12
C ALA A 126 20.34 -0.92 -4.87
N LYS A 127 20.27 0.05 -3.94
CA LYS A 127 21.03 0.04 -2.68
C LYS A 127 20.23 -0.63 -1.55
N ASP A 128 19.07 -0.11 -1.24
CA ASP A 128 18.15 -0.67 -0.25
C ASP A 128 16.71 -0.23 -0.54
N ILE A 129 15.85 -1.20 -0.82
CA ILE A 129 14.45 -0.96 -1.17
C ILE A 129 13.66 -0.34 -0.02
N ARG A 130 14.09 -0.55 1.24
CA ARG A 130 13.44 0.02 2.44
C ARG A 130 13.38 1.54 2.40
N VAL A 131 14.37 2.19 1.76
CA VAL A 131 14.38 3.65 1.53
C VAL A 131 13.12 4.10 0.80
N LEU A 132 12.69 3.38 -0.25
CA LEU A 132 11.47 3.71 -0.98
C LEU A 132 10.21 3.39 -0.20
N VAL A 133 10.21 2.32 0.59
CA VAL A 133 9.07 1.96 1.44
C VAL A 133 8.84 3.03 2.50
N ILE A 134 9.93 3.53 3.14
CA ILE A 134 9.85 4.68 4.07
C ILE A 134 9.31 5.90 3.34
N LYS A 135 9.84 6.22 2.14
CA LYS A 135 9.41 7.39 1.38
C LYS A 135 7.96 7.33 0.91
N LEU A 136 7.46 6.14 0.58
CA LEU A 136 6.04 5.94 0.27
C LEU A 136 5.15 6.13 1.51
N ALA A 137 5.58 5.65 2.68
CA ALA A 137 4.87 5.85 3.94
C ALA A 137 4.86 7.33 4.36
N ASP A 138 5.99 8.04 4.21
CA ASP A 138 6.09 9.49 4.41
C ASP A 138 5.13 10.24 3.47
N ARG A 139 5.18 9.96 2.15
CA ARG A 139 4.28 10.57 1.17
C ARG A 139 2.82 10.33 1.50
N LEU A 140 2.47 9.11 1.94
CA LEU A 140 1.11 8.74 2.32
C LEU A 140 0.62 9.54 3.53
N HIS A 141 1.44 9.63 4.59
CA HIS A 141 1.07 10.44 5.75
C HIS A 141 0.96 11.94 5.40
N ASN A 142 1.88 12.46 4.59
CA ASN A 142 1.80 13.84 4.11
C ASN A 142 0.52 14.08 3.29
N ALA A 143 0.12 13.14 2.43
CA ALA A 143 -1.13 13.24 1.66
C ALA A 143 -2.39 13.25 2.54
N ARG A 144 -2.41 12.46 3.61
CA ARG A 144 -3.49 12.45 4.62
C ARG A 144 -3.67 13.80 5.33
N THR A 145 -2.64 14.65 5.33
CA THR A 145 -2.63 15.96 6.03
C THR A 145 -2.68 17.17 5.09
N TRP A 146 -2.91 16.99 3.79
CA TRP A 146 -2.96 18.11 2.83
C TRP A 146 -4.09 19.12 3.07
N GLN A 147 -5.10 18.77 3.84
CA GLN A 147 -6.14 19.72 4.27
C GLN A 147 -5.60 20.96 5.02
N PHE A 148 -4.43 20.84 5.64
CA PHE A 148 -3.75 21.93 6.34
C PHE A 148 -2.75 22.68 5.45
N VAL A 149 -2.63 22.28 4.19
CA VAL A 149 -1.72 22.87 3.20
C VAL A 149 -2.51 23.79 2.28
N ASN A 150 -1.87 24.87 1.80
CA ASN A 150 -2.44 25.73 0.77
C ASN A 150 -2.92 24.90 -0.44
N PRO A 151 -4.14 25.15 -0.96
CA PRO A 151 -4.76 24.34 -2.05
C PRO A 151 -3.89 24.20 -3.30
N GLU A 152 -3.21 25.26 -3.72
CA GLU A 152 -2.32 25.24 -4.87
C GLU A 152 -1.13 24.31 -4.66
N SER A 153 -0.53 24.36 -3.46
CA SER A 153 0.55 23.44 -3.08
C SER A 153 0.07 22.01 -2.93
N ALA A 154 -1.15 21.79 -2.39
CA ALA A 154 -1.75 20.47 -2.29
C ALA A 154 -2.01 19.85 -3.67
N SER A 155 -2.56 20.64 -4.61
CA SER A 155 -2.80 20.22 -6.00
C SER A 155 -1.49 19.81 -6.70
N ARG A 156 -0.44 20.64 -6.61
CA ARG A 156 0.88 20.34 -7.18
C ARG A 156 1.48 19.05 -6.61
N LYS A 157 1.43 18.88 -5.28
CA LYS A 157 1.90 17.66 -4.60
C LYS A 157 1.05 16.45 -4.95
N GLY A 158 -0.25 16.65 -5.15
CA GLY A 158 -1.17 15.61 -5.64
C GLY A 158 -0.80 15.15 -7.04
N GLN A 159 -0.51 16.08 -7.95
CA GLN A 159 -0.08 15.74 -9.31
C GLN A 159 1.25 14.96 -9.31
N GLU A 160 2.26 15.45 -8.57
CA GLU A 160 3.52 14.72 -8.38
C GLU A 160 3.30 13.30 -7.84
N THR A 161 2.33 13.15 -6.94
CA THR A 161 2.00 11.84 -6.37
C THR A 161 1.38 10.90 -7.40
N LEU A 162 0.48 11.40 -8.25
CA LEU A 162 -0.11 10.61 -9.34
C LEU A 162 0.90 10.23 -10.41
N ASP A 163 1.87 11.12 -10.70
CA ASP A 163 2.84 10.92 -11.78
C ASP A 163 3.99 10.00 -11.34
N ILE A 164 4.40 10.04 -10.06
CA ILE A 164 5.60 9.36 -9.59
C ILE A 164 5.30 8.31 -8.51
N TYR A 165 4.70 8.71 -7.37
CA TYR A 165 4.64 7.84 -6.19
C TYR A 165 3.60 6.73 -6.31
N ALA A 166 2.42 7.00 -6.88
CA ALA A 166 1.40 5.98 -7.08
C ALA A 166 1.84 4.92 -8.12
N PRO A 167 2.43 5.27 -9.28
CA PRO A 167 3.06 4.29 -10.18
C PRO A 167 4.20 3.51 -9.53
N LEU A 168 5.01 4.15 -8.67
CA LEU A 168 6.07 3.47 -7.94
C LEU A 168 5.50 2.44 -6.96
N ALA A 169 4.51 2.82 -6.15
CA ALA A 169 3.82 1.91 -5.24
C ALA A 169 3.21 0.71 -6.01
N HIS A 170 2.63 0.97 -7.19
CA HIS A 170 2.11 -0.09 -8.06
C HIS A 170 3.19 -1.06 -8.53
N ARG A 171 4.36 -0.55 -8.95
CA ARG A 171 5.50 -1.39 -9.38
C ARG A 171 6.03 -2.24 -8.23
N LEU A 172 6.02 -1.71 -7.01
CA LEU A 172 6.42 -2.44 -5.80
C LEU A 172 5.32 -3.39 -5.28
N GLY A 173 4.17 -3.46 -5.94
CA GLY A 173 3.03 -4.28 -5.54
C GLY A 173 2.28 -3.76 -4.32
N MET A 174 2.63 -2.58 -3.80
CA MET A 174 2.03 -1.94 -2.62
C MET A 174 0.69 -1.29 -2.97
N ASN A 175 -0.31 -2.10 -3.33
CA ASN A 175 -1.56 -1.59 -3.87
C ASN A 175 -2.39 -0.83 -2.83
N ALA A 176 -2.33 -1.19 -1.55
CA ALA A 176 -3.01 -0.44 -0.49
C ALA A 176 -2.53 1.02 -0.47
N VAL A 177 -1.20 1.24 -0.49
CA VAL A 177 -0.59 2.57 -0.57
C VAL A 177 -0.96 3.28 -1.87
N LYS A 178 -0.86 2.58 -3.00
CA LYS A 178 -1.18 3.12 -4.33
C LYS A 178 -2.59 3.71 -4.36
N TRP A 179 -3.58 2.92 -3.97
CA TRP A 179 -4.99 3.33 -4.07
C TRP A 179 -5.30 4.52 -3.16
N GLU A 180 -4.77 4.52 -1.94
CA GLU A 180 -4.97 5.64 -1.04
C GLU A 180 -4.28 6.91 -1.53
N LEU A 181 -3.05 6.81 -2.03
CA LEU A 181 -2.35 7.93 -2.66
C LEU A 181 -3.11 8.48 -3.87
N GLU A 182 -3.65 7.61 -4.72
CA GLU A 182 -4.47 8.01 -5.87
C GLU A 182 -5.74 8.76 -5.45
N ASP A 183 -6.52 8.22 -4.50
CA ASP A 183 -7.78 8.83 -4.05
C ASP A 183 -7.53 10.16 -3.33
N LEU A 184 -6.52 10.24 -2.45
CA LEU A 184 -6.13 11.48 -1.78
C LEU A 184 -5.65 12.55 -2.78
N SER A 185 -4.84 12.14 -3.77
CA SER A 185 -4.35 13.06 -4.80
C SER A 185 -5.47 13.58 -5.70
N PHE A 186 -6.38 12.70 -6.11
CA PHE A 186 -7.52 13.03 -6.95
C PHE A 186 -8.40 14.12 -6.33
N LYS A 187 -8.61 14.08 -5.02
CA LYS A 187 -9.38 15.09 -4.29
C LYS A 187 -8.81 16.51 -4.46
N TYR A 188 -7.49 16.66 -4.58
CA TYR A 188 -6.83 17.98 -4.67
C TYR A 188 -6.43 18.37 -6.10
N THR A 189 -6.24 17.41 -7.00
CA THR A 189 -5.93 17.70 -8.41
C THR A 189 -7.17 18.01 -9.25
N GLU A 190 -8.27 17.30 -8.99
CA GLU A 190 -9.53 17.41 -9.74
C GLU A 190 -10.76 17.50 -8.81
N PRO A 191 -10.84 18.52 -7.92
CA PRO A 191 -11.84 18.56 -6.85
C PRO A 191 -13.28 18.47 -7.34
N LYS A 192 -13.62 19.15 -8.45
CA LYS A 192 -14.98 19.10 -9.03
C LYS A 192 -15.37 17.69 -9.52
N LYS A 193 -14.41 16.98 -10.12
CA LYS A 193 -14.62 15.60 -10.58
C LYS A 193 -14.66 14.60 -9.41
N TYR A 194 -13.87 14.86 -8.39
CA TYR A 194 -13.92 14.08 -7.15
C TYR A 194 -15.30 14.16 -6.51
N GLU A 195 -15.83 15.37 -6.29
CA GLU A 195 -17.16 15.61 -5.72
C GLU A 195 -18.30 15.00 -6.58
N GLU A 196 -18.20 15.11 -7.92
CA GLU A 196 -19.16 14.51 -8.85
C GLU A 196 -19.20 12.98 -8.68
N ILE A 197 -18.03 12.31 -8.67
CA ILE A 197 -17.95 10.86 -8.56
C ILE A 197 -18.33 10.40 -7.16
N GLU A 198 -17.90 11.09 -6.12
CA GLU A 198 -18.27 10.79 -4.73
C GLU A 198 -19.80 10.81 -4.56
N ARG A 199 -20.46 11.85 -5.10
CA ARG A 199 -21.94 11.93 -5.10
C ARG A 199 -22.58 10.78 -5.86
N LEU A 200 -22.11 10.47 -7.08
CA LEU A 200 -22.65 9.37 -7.89
C LEU A 200 -22.50 8.01 -7.18
N VAL A 201 -21.38 7.79 -6.50
CA VAL A 201 -21.13 6.59 -5.69
C VAL A 201 -22.06 6.56 -4.47
N ALA A 202 -22.21 7.68 -3.76
CA ALA A 202 -23.07 7.76 -2.57
C ALA A 202 -24.54 7.53 -2.91
N GLU A 203 -25.06 8.12 -3.99
CA GLU A 203 -26.45 7.94 -4.45
C GLU A 203 -26.81 6.46 -4.72
N ARG A 204 -25.83 5.67 -5.17
CA ARG A 204 -26.03 4.25 -5.49
C ARG A 204 -25.59 3.30 -4.38
N SER A 205 -25.00 3.82 -3.31
CA SER A 205 -24.49 3.00 -2.20
C SER A 205 -25.54 2.08 -1.59
N PRO A 206 -26.77 2.53 -1.23
CA PRO A 206 -27.74 1.66 -0.56
C PRO A 206 -28.12 0.42 -1.37
N SER A 207 -28.36 0.57 -2.68
CA SER A 207 -28.71 -0.56 -3.56
C SER A 207 -27.52 -1.48 -3.83
N ARG A 208 -26.32 -0.90 -3.95
CA ARG A 208 -25.07 -1.63 -4.13
C ARG A 208 -24.71 -2.43 -2.88
N ASP A 209 -24.81 -1.82 -1.71
CA ASP A 209 -24.47 -2.47 -0.44
C ASP A 209 -25.43 -3.61 -0.12
N LYS A 210 -26.75 -3.44 -0.43
CA LYS A 210 -27.72 -4.52 -0.34
C LYS A 210 -27.34 -5.70 -1.23
N LEU A 211 -27.01 -5.44 -2.50
CA LEU A 211 -26.60 -6.48 -3.44
C LEU A 211 -25.28 -7.14 -3.02
N THR A 212 -24.29 -6.35 -2.58
CA THR A 212 -23.02 -6.87 -2.07
C THR A 212 -23.24 -7.81 -0.89
N ASN A 213 -24.07 -7.42 0.09
CA ASN A 213 -24.36 -8.23 1.26
C ASN A 213 -25.15 -9.50 0.91
N GLU A 214 -26.04 -9.45 -0.09
CA GLU A 214 -26.74 -10.61 -0.61
C GLU A 214 -25.76 -11.61 -1.23
N VAL A 215 -24.88 -11.15 -2.14
CA VAL A 215 -23.87 -11.98 -2.79
C VAL A 215 -22.88 -12.58 -1.78
N VAL A 216 -22.42 -11.78 -0.79
CA VAL A 216 -21.51 -12.27 0.27
C VAL A 216 -22.16 -13.42 1.04
N ARG A 217 -23.42 -13.28 1.46
CA ARG A 217 -24.16 -14.34 2.17
C ARG A 217 -24.33 -15.60 1.32
N ASP A 218 -24.70 -15.44 0.05
CA ASP A 218 -24.93 -16.56 -0.85
C ASP A 218 -23.64 -17.34 -1.08
N VAL A 219 -22.53 -16.64 -1.38
CA VAL A 219 -21.22 -17.27 -1.57
C VAL A 219 -20.74 -17.95 -0.29
N GLN A 220 -20.87 -17.26 0.86
CA GLN A 220 -20.45 -17.82 2.15
C GLN A 220 -21.19 -19.13 2.46
N ALA A 221 -22.52 -19.16 2.24
CA ALA A 221 -23.34 -20.35 2.47
C ALA A 221 -22.96 -21.51 1.52
N ASP A 222 -22.66 -21.23 0.24
CA ASP A 222 -22.24 -22.28 -0.69
C ASP A 222 -20.89 -22.89 -0.29
N LEU A 223 -19.92 -22.04 0.10
CA LEU A 223 -18.59 -22.50 0.50
C LEU A 223 -18.62 -23.30 1.82
N GLU A 224 -19.47 -22.90 2.77
CA GLU A 224 -19.72 -23.67 4.01
C GLU A 224 -20.30 -25.05 3.71
N ASN A 225 -21.27 -25.15 2.77
CA ASN A 225 -21.86 -26.43 2.34
C ASN A 225 -20.83 -27.35 1.64
N GLU A 226 -19.85 -26.77 0.97
CA GLU A 226 -18.74 -27.52 0.32
C GLU A 226 -17.56 -27.76 1.27
N ASN A 227 -17.65 -27.36 2.55
CA ASN A 227 -16.59 -27.45 3.57
C ASN A 227 -15.29 -26.71 3.15
N ILE A 228 -15.42 -25.57 2.45
CA ILE A 228 -14.30 -24.72 2.08
C ILE A 228 -14.20 -23.59 3.13
N GLU A 229 -13.13 -23.62 3.93
CA GLU A 229 -12.85 -22.52 4.88
C GLU A 229 -12.50 -21.25 4.13
N SER A 230 -13.28 -20.20 4.33
CA SER A 230 -13.15 -18.98 3.54
C SER A 230 -13.60 -17.72 4.29
N SER A 231 -13.08 -16.58 3.89
CA SER A 231 -13.52 -15.25 4.29
C SER A 231 -14.06 -14.50 3.08
N VAL A 232 -15.36 -14.21 3.06
CA VAL A 232 -16.01 -13.49 1.96
C VAL A 232 -16.34 -12.07 2.39
N THR A 233 -15.83 -11.07 1.67
CA THR A 233 -16.01 -9.65 1.99
C THR A 233 -16.36 -8.82 0.76
N GLY A 234 -17.17 -7.76 0.97
CA GLY A 234 -17.38 -6.75 -0.07
C GLY A 234 -16.10 -5.97 -0.34
N ARG A 235 -15.85 -5.64 -1.60
CA ARG A 235 -14.70 -4.84 -2.01
C ARG A 235 -15.14 -3.44 -2.35
N GLN A 236 -14.65 -2.45 -1.60
CA GLN A 236 -14.83 -1.04 -1.96
C GLN A 236 -14.01 -0.69 -3.21
N LYS A 237 -14.55 0.15 -4.05
CA LYS A 237 -13.88 0.64 -5.25
C LYS A 237 -13.39 2.07 -5.02
N HIS A 238 -12.13 2.29 -5.38
CA HIS A 238 -11.47 3.58 -5.23
C HIS A 238 -12.00 4.59 -6.25
N LEU A 239 -12.24 5.83 -5.81
CA LEU A 239 -12.86 6.88 -6.62
C LEU A 239 -12.02 7.24 -7.83
N TYR A 240 -10.70 7.34 -7.68
CA TYR A 240 -9.78 7.58 -8.78
C TYR A 240 -9.84 6.47 -9.85
N SER A 241 -9.99 5.21 -9.43
CA SER A 241 -10.14 4.08 -10.36
C SER A 241 -11.43 4.15 -11.18
N ILE A 242 -12.51 4.69 -10.61
CA ILE A 242 -13.77 4.98 -11.32
C ILE A 242 -13.54 6.10 -12.31
N TYR A 243 -12.95 7.23 -11.88
CA TYR A 243 -12.61 8.37 -12.71
C TYR A 243 -11.78 7.97 -13.94
N GLN A 244 -10.73 7.21 -13.75
CA GLN A 244 -9.89 6.71 -14.85
C GLN A 244 -10.66 5.85 -15.86
N LYS A 245 -11.62 5.05 -15.41
CA LYS A 245 -12.48 4.26 -16.32
C LYS A 245 -13.45 5.13 -17.11
N MET A 246 -13.98 6.17 -16.50
CA MET A 246 -14.85 7.13 -17.19
C MET A 246 -14.09 7.93 -18.24
N LEU A 247 -12.93 8.51 -17.87
CA LEU A 247 -12.12 9.33 -18.76
C LEU A 247 -11.44 8.52 -19.88
N VAL A 248 -10.64 7.50 -19.49
CA VAL A 248 -9.77 6.78 -20.44
C VAL A 248 -10.58 5.86 -21.37
N ARG A 249 -11.73 5.34 -20.90
CA ARG A 249 -12.56 4.40 -21.66
C ARG A 249 -13.83 5.02 -22.20
N GLY A 250 -14.07 6.30 -21.96
CA GLY A 250 -15.28 7.00 -22.42
C GLY A 250 -16.58 6.38 -21.93
N ARG A 251 -16.56 5.66 -20.77
CA ARG A 251 -17.73 4.97 -20.23
C ARG A 251 -18.55 5.90 -19.37
N ALA A 252 -19.86 5.87 -19.57
CA ALA A 252 -20.77 6.47 -18.60
C ALA A 252 -20.65 5.71 -17.26
N PHE A 253 -20.93 6.39 -16.14
CA PHE A 253 -20.86 5.80 -14.80
C PHE A 253 -21.71 4.50 -14.71
N ASP A 254 -22.88 4.48 -15.35
CA ASP A 254 -23.80 3.35 -15.37
C ASP A 254 -23.26 2.14 -16.17
N ASP A 255 -22.32 2.35 -17.09
CA ASP A 255 -21.66 1.29 -17.86
C ASP A 255 -20.45 0.67 -17.13
N ILE A 256 -20.18 1.09 -15.87
CA ILE A 256 -19.13 0.51 -15.05
C ILE A 256 -19.69 -0.73 -14.32
N TYR A 257 -19.67 -1.87 -15.01
CA TYR A 257 -20.20 -3.15 -14.52
C TYR A 257 -19.55 -3.68 -13.22
N ASP A 258 -18.42 -3.15 -12.80
CA ASP A 258 -17.62 -3.63 -11.67
C ASP A 258 -17.74 -2.74 -10.42
N LEU A 259 -18.88 -2.06 -10.26
CA LEU A 259 -19.19 -1.29 -9.04
C LEU A 259 -19.50 -2.21 -7.84
N VAL A 260 -20.00 -3.41 -8.09
CA VAL A 260 -20.17 -4.43 -7.07
C VAL A 260 -19.04 -5.43 -7.20
N GLY A 261 -18.26 -5.55 -6.17
CA GLY A 261 -17.15 -6.50 -6.11
C GLY A 261 -17.11 -7.22 -4.78
N ILE A 262 -16.80 -8.51 -4.80
CA ILE A 262 -16.49 -9.27 -3.60
C ILE A 262 -15.10 -9.87 -3.67
N ARG A 263 -14.55 -10.16 -2.51
CA ARG A 263 -13.29 -10.84 -2.34
C ARG A 263 -13.50 -12.10 -1.51
N VAL A 264 -12.96 -13.20 -2.00
CA VAL A 264 -12.94 -14.48 -1.29
C VAL A 264 -11.49 -14.82 -0.97
N LEU A 265 -11.21 -15.02 0.31
CA LEU A 265 -9.90 -15.46 0.80
C LEU A 265 -10.02 -16.89 1.31
N VAL A 266 -9.06 -17.73 0.94
CA VAL A 266 -8.97 -19.14 1.32
C VAL A 266 -7.55 -19.48 1.75
N GLU A 267 -7.34 -20.69 2.29
CA GLU A 267 -6.02 -21.08 2.79
C GLU A 267 -5.07 -21.49 1.66
N ASP A 268 -5.51 -22.26 0.67
CA ASP A 268 -4.62 -22.77 -0.36
C ASP A 268 -5.10 -22.52 -1.80
N VAL A 269 -4.21 -22.82 -2.75
CA VAL A 269 -4.45 -22.60 -4.19
C VAL A 269 -5.56 -23.52 -4.71
N ARG A 270 -5.65 -24.75 -4.20
CA ARG A 270 -6.68 -25.71 -4.63
C ARG A 270 -8.06 -25.18 -4.30
N ASP A 271 -8.22 -24.61 -3.12
CA ASP A 271 -9.47 -24.00 -2.68
C ASP A 271 -9.84 -22.77 -3.51
N CYS A 272 -8.88 -22.00 -4.02
CA CYS A 272 -9.18 -20.91 -4.97
C CYS A 272 -9.94 -21.43 -6.20
N TYR A 273 -9.52 -22.56 -6.78
CA TYR A 273 -10.18 -23.14 -7.95
C TYR A 273 -11.51 -23.84 -7.58
N ALA A 274 -11.62 -24.43 -6.40
CA ALA A 274 -12.87 -24.97 -5.89
C ALA A 274 -13.94 -23.87 -5.73
N VAL A 275 -13.57 -22.73 -5.10
CA VAL A 275 -14.43 -21.54 -4.99
C VAL A 275 -14.87 -21.05 -6.37
N LEU A 276 -13.98 -21.01 -7.37
CA LEU A 276 -14.33 -20.61 -8.73
C LEU A 276 -15.40 -21.55 -9.32
N GLY A 277 -15.27 -22.86 -9.08
CA GLY A 277 -16.23 -23.88 -9.50
C GLY A 277 -17.61 -23.66 -8.87
N ALA A 278 -17.67 -23.48 -7.55
CA ALA A 278 -18.90 -23.20 -6.81
C ALA A 278 -19.61 -21.94 -7.32
N ILE A 279 -18.85 -20.85 -7.51
CA ILE A 279 -19.39 -19.58 -8.02
C ILE A 279 -19.96 -19.74 -9.44
N HIS A 280 -19.26 -20.44 -10.34
CA HIS A 280 -19.71 -20.65 -11.72
C HIS A 280 -20.86 -21.67 -11.82
N ALA A 281 -21.01 -22.56 -10.84
CA ALA A 281 -22.18 -23.45 -10.73
C ALA A 281 -23.44 -22.66 -10.32
N ARG A 282 -23.30 -21.63 -9.48
CA ARG A 282 -24.41 -20.76 -9.04
C ARG A 282 -24.79 -19.71 -10.08
N TRP A 283 -23.82 -19.04 -10.69
CA TRP A 283 -24.04 -17.91 -11.59
C TRP A 283 -23.26 -18.04 -12.90
N SER A 284 -23.88 -17.66 -14.00
CA SER A 284 -23.25 -17.71 -15.33
C SER A 284 -22.13 -16.67 -15.42
N PRO A 285 -20.89 -17.07 -15.79
CA PRO A 285 -19.80 -16.14 -16.00
C PRO A 285 -20.00 -15.29 -17.25
N VAL A 286 -19.56 -14.03 -17.18
CA VAL A 286 -19.54 -13.12 -18.32
C VAL A 286 -18.37 -13.47 -19.24
N PRO A 287 -18.62 -13.80 -20.55
CA PRO A 287 -17.56 -14.20 -21.48
C PRO A 287 -16.44 -13.16 -21.57
N GLY A 288 -15.18 -13.62 -21.60
CA GLY A 288 -14.00 -12.76 -21.71
C GLY A 288 -13.64 -11.99 -20.45
N ARG A 289 -14.35 -12.17 -19.33
CA ARG A 289 -14.10 -11.49 -18.05
C ARG A 289 -13.39 -12.34 -17.00
N PHE A 290 -13.04 -13.57 -17.35
CA PHE A 290 -12.19 -14.41 -16.49
C PHE A 290 -10.70 -14.11 -16.72
N LYS A 291 -9.93 -14.01 -15.62
CA LYS A 291 -8.48 -13.86 -15.61
C LYS A 291 -7.88 -14.73 -14.53
N ASP A 292 -6.95 -15.57 -14.92
CA ASP A 292 -6.18 -16.40 -14.00
C ASP A 292 -4.79 -15.81 -13.80
N TYR A 293 -4.66 -15.01 -12.73
CA TYR A 293 -3.37 -14.45 -12.30
C TYR A 293 -2.68 -15.36 -11.26
N ILE A 294 -3.24 -16.52 -10.91
CA ILE A 294 -2.54 -17.53 -10.09
C ILE A 294 -1.60 -18.31 -10.99
N ALA A 295 -2.13 -18.85 -12.10
CA ALA A 295 -1.33 -19.57 -13.10
C ALA A 295 -0.36 -18.65 -13.87
N MET A 296 -0.77 -17.39 -14.13
CA MET A 296 0.03 -16.39 -14.84
C MET A 296 0.12 -15.09 -14.03
N PRO A 297 1.02 -15.02 -13.03
CA PRO A 297 1.19 -13.83 -12.19
C PRO A 297 1.55 -12.59 -13.01
N LYS A 298 1.11 -11.42 -12.56
CA LYS A 298 1.53 -10.15 -13.16
C LYS A 298 3.01 -9.89 -12.86
N MET A 299 3.61 -8.96 -13.59
CA MET A 299 5.03 -8.57 -13.41
C MET A 299 5.37 -8.13 -11.98
N ASN A 300 4.41 -7.61 -11.23
CA ASN A 300 4.54 -7.23 -9.81
C ASN A 300 4.15 -8.36 -8.85
N LEU A 301 4.20 -9.61 -9.29
CA LEU A 301 3.86 -10.83 -8.54
C LEU A 301 2.41 -10.87 -8.01
N TYR A 302 1.52 -10.03 -8.54
CA TYR A 302 0.11 -10.08 -8.16
C TYR A 302 -0.52 -11.39 -8.63
N GLN A 303 -1.15 -12.10 -7.70
CA GLN A 303 -1.86 -13.37 -7.94
C GLN A 303 -3.31 -13.27 -7.43
N SER A 304 -4.26 -13.69 -8.23
CA SER A 304 -5.69 -13.82 -7.90
C SER A 304 -6.43 -14.45 -9.09
N LEU A 305 -7.51 -15.16 -8.86
CA LEU A 305 -8.51 -15.40 -9.90
C LEU A 305 -9.46 -14.21 -9.93
N HIS A 306 -9.79 -13.73 -11.11
CA HIS A 306 -10.81 -12.70 -11.31
C HIS A 306 -11.88 -13.27 -12.23
N THR A 307 -13.12 -13.24 -11.80
CA THR A 307 -14.27 -13.56 -12.63
C THR A 307 -15.35 -12.49 -12.46
N THR A 308 -16.17 -12.31 -13.49
CA THR A 308 -17.38 -11.51 -13.42
C THR A 308 -18.54 -12.42 -13.77
N VAL A 309 -19.54 -12.44 -12.91
CA VAL A 309 -20.74 -13.27 -13.08
C VAL A 309 -22.00 -12.42 -13.16
N ILE A 310 -23.08 -12.97 -13.74
CA ILE A 310 -24.40 -12.38 -13.69
C ILE A 310 -25.05 -12.86 -12.39
N GLY A 311 -24.98 -12.05 -11.36
CA GLY A 311 -25.50 -12.35 -10.04
C GLY A 311 -26.99 -12.02 -9.87
N PRO A 312 -27.44 -11.80 -8.61
CA PRO A 312 -28.84 -11.49 -8.32
C PRO A 312 -29.35 -10.29 -9.12
N ASN A 313 -30.62 -10.34 -9.53
CA ASN A 313 -31.31 -9.30 -10.30
C ASN A 313 -30.64 -8.99 -11.67
N GLY A 314 -29.90 -9.94 -12.25
CA GLY A 314 -29.21 -9.78 -13.54
C GLY A 314 -28.03 -8.80 -13.48
N LYS A 315 -27.53 -8.43 -12.29
CA LYS A 315 -26.43 -7.48 -12.11
C LYS A 315 -25.09 -8.17 -12.19
N ALA A 316 -24.13 -7.54 -12.88
CA ALA A 316 -22.76 -8.05 -12.95
C ALA A 316 -22.04 -7.84 -11.61
N VAL A 317 -21.36 -8.89 -11.14
CA VAL A 317 -20.57 -8.91 -9.90
C VAL A 317 -19.16 -9.35 -10.22
N GLU A 318 -18.15 -8.54 -9.90
CA GLU A 318 -16.74 -8.91 -9.98
C GLU A 318 -16.33 -9.67 -8.72
N ILE A 319 -15.74 -10.85 -8.90
CA ILE A 319 -15.29 -11.70 -7.81
C ILE A 319 -13.77 -11.92 -7.92
N GLN A 320 -13.05 -11.64 -6.85
CA GLN A 320 -11.64 -11.88 -6.70
C GLN A 320 -11.41 -12.99 -5.69
N ILE A 321 -10.70 -14.04 -6.11
CA ILE A 321 -10.43 -15.22 -5.28
C ILE A 321 -8.92 -15.36 -5.16
N ARG A 322 -8.40 -15.50 -3.95
CA ARG A 322 -6.97 -15.65 -3.68
C ARG A 322 -6.72 -16.21 -2.27
N THR A 323 -5.54 -16.72 -2.02
CA THR A 323 -5.17 -17.14 -0.67
C THR A 323 -4.88 -15.95 0.23
N HIS A 324 -4.87 -16.17 1.55
CA HIS A 324 -4.46 -15.16 2.53
C HIS A 324 -3.04 -14.64 2.26
N GLU A 325 -2.12 -15.51 1.84
CA GLU A 325 -0.76 -15.10 1.47
C GLU A 325 -0.74 -14.22 0.21
N MET A 326 -1.45 -14.61 -0.86
CA MET A 326 -1.60 -13.80 -2.07
C MET A 326 -2.25 -12.45 -1.77
N HIS A 327 -3.18 -12.41 -0.79
CA HIS A 327 -3.82 -11.17 -0.36
C HIS A 327 -2.80 -10.23 0.27
N ARG A 328 -2.02 -10.70 1.23
CA ARG A 328 -0.96 -9.90 1.85
C ARG A 328 0.03 -9.37 0.81
N ARG A 329 0.49 -10.23 -0.10
CA ARG A 329 1.37 -9.82 -1.21
C ARG A 329 0.72 -8.79 -2.13
N ALA A 330 -0.57 -8.95 -2.43
CA ALA A 330 -1.30 -8.01 -3.29
C ALA A 330 -1.53 -6.65 -2.63
N GLU A 331 -1.70 -6.56 -1.31
CA GLU A 331 -1.92 -5.29 -0.59
C GLU A 331 -0.59 -4.59 -0.27
N TYR A 332 0.41 -5.32 0.22
CA TYR A 332 1.64 -4.76 0.76
C TYR A 332 2.87 -4.98 -0.13
N GLY A 333 2.75 -5.78 -1.19
CA GLY A 333 3.80 -5.99 -2.18
C GLY A 333 5.10 -6.45 -1.55
N ILE A 334 6.18 -5.74 -1.89
CA ILE A 334 7.51 -6.05 -1.38
C ILE A 334 7.62 -5.94 0.15
N ALA A 335 6.82 -5.08 0.78
CA ALA A 335 6.82 -4.95 2.23
C ALA A 335 6.35 -6.23 2.94
N ALA A 336 5.44 -7.00 2.34
CA ALA A 336 4.97 -8.29 2.89
C ALA A 336 6.10 -9.30 3.10
N HIS A 337 7.19 -9.19 2.33
CA HIS A 337 8.35 -10.08 2.42
C HIS A 337 9.14 -9.91 3.72
N TRP A 338 9.22 -8.69 4.28
CA TRP A 338 9.90 -8.46 5.56
C TRP A 338 9.19 -9.12 6.73
N LYS A 339 7.87 -9.14 6.73
CA LYS A 339 7.08 -9.85 7.76
C LYS A 339 7.37 -11.35 7.75
N TYR A 340 7.51 -11.96 6.56
CA TYR A 340 7.90 -13.37 6.43
C TYR A 340 9.31 -13.64 6.97
N LYS A 341 10.28 -12.72 6.78
CA LYS A 341 11.62 -12.83 7.37
C LYS A 341 11.60 -12.73 8.88
N LEU A 342 10.75 -11.91 9.47
CA LEU A 342 10.58 -11.82 10.93
C LEU A 342 9.95 -13.10 11.50
N ASP A 343 8.95 -13.66 10.83
CA ASP A 343 8.31 -14.94 11.17
C ASP A 343 9.26 -16.11 10.90
N GLY A 344 10.04 -16.07 9.80
CA GLY A 344 11.00 -17.11 9.39
C GLY A 344 12.30 -17.14 10.22
N ARG A 345 12.65 -16.09 11.00
CA ARG A 345 13.71 -16.16 12.01
C ARG A 345 13.42 -17.23 13.07
N LYS A 346 12.14 -17.63 13.21
CA LYS A 346 11.74 -18.77 14.06
C LYS A 346 11.88 -20.14 13.36
N SER A 347 12.11 -20.22 12.04
CA SER A 347 12.08 -21.46 11.26
C SER A 347 13.22 -21.68 10.25
N GLY A 348 14.34 -20.95 10.31
CA GLY A 348 15.59 -21.30 9.59
C GLY A 348 15.53 -21.29 8.06
N ALA A 349 14.76 -20.42 7.41
CA ALA A 349 14.60 -20.37 5.97
C ALA A 349 15.77 -19.69 5.22
N THR A 350 16.22 -20.31 4.14
CA THR A 350 17.38 -19.98 3.30
C THR A 350 17.14 -18.79 2.33
N SER A 351 18.24 -18.15 1.89
CA SER A 351 18.35 -16.89 1.16
C SER A 351 17.85 -16.85 -0.31
N ASP A 352 17.23 -17.89 -0.84
CA ASP A 352 16.85 -18.00 -2.27
C ASP A 352 15.32 -17.99 -2.49
N SER A 353 14.63 -16.97 -1.93
CA SER A 353 13.19 -16.82 -2.22
C SER A 353 12.96 -16.24 -3.64
N PRO A 354 11.84 -16.64 -4.32
CA PRO A 354 11.45 -16.08 -5.64
C PRO A 354 11.40 -14.57 -5.69
N ASP A 355 11.18 -13.93 -4.55
CA ASP A 355 11.06 -12.48 -4.40
C ASP A 355 12.43 -11.76 -4.48
N VAL A 356 13.52 -12.40 -4.06
CA VAL A 356 14.90 -11.89 -4.25
C VAL A 356 15.30 -11.97 -5.73
N LEU A 357 14.85 -13.02 -6.44
CA LEU A 357 15.01 -13.16 -7.89
C LEU A 357 14.25 -12.05 -8.65
N TRP A 358 13.03 -11.74 -8.22
CA TRP A 358 12.24 -10.66 -8.82
C TRP A 358 12.86 -9.28 -8.61
N LEU A 359 13.42 -8.99 -7.42
CA LEU A 359 14.22 -7.77 -7.18
C LEU A 359 15.41 -7.70 -8.14
N LYS A 360 16.10 -8.81 -8.37
CA LYS A 360 17.18 -8.90 -9.39
C LYS A 360 16.65 -8.68 -10.80
N GLN A 361 15.45 -9.16 -11.14
CA GLN A 361 14.82 -8.93 -12.45
C GLN A 361 14.38 -7.49 -12.67
N LEU A 362 13.89 -6.78 -11.64
CA LEU A 362 13.67 -5.32 -11.69
C LEU A 362 14.99 -4.55 -11.94
N GLN A 363 16.11 -5.07 -11.44
CA GLN A 363 17.43 -4.52 -11.72
C GLN A 363 17.91 -4.83 -13.14
N ILE A 364 17.58 -6.01 -13.69
CA ILE A 364 18.05 -6.50 -15.01
C ILE A 364 17.16 -5.96 -16.15
N GLY A 365 15.89 -5.64 -15.93
CA GLY A 365 14.98 -5.02 -16.93
C GLY A 365 15.46 -3.68 -17.51
N ARG A 366 16.64 -3.23 -17.12
CA ARG A 366 17.36 -2.03 -17.63
C ARG A 366 18.06 -2.22 -18.99
N ALA A 367 18.14 -3.46 -19.51
CA ALA A 367 18.93 -3.71 -20.73
C ALA A 367 18.12 -3.65 -22.03
N HIS A 368 16.80 -3.43 -21.97
CA HIS A 368 15.92 -3.45 -23.16
C HIS A 368 14.82 -2.36 -23.07
N VAL A 369 15.19 -1.11 -22.83
CA VAL A 369 14.38 0.07 -23.25
C VAL A 369 15.33 1.14 -23.76
#